data_65ed9ecacc13325ac488287e857334e3
#
_entry.id   65ed9ecacc13325ac488287e857334e3
#
_cell.length_a   1.000
_cell.length_b   1.000
_cell.length_c   1.000
_cell.angle_alpha   90.00
_cell.angle_beta   90.00
_cell.angle_gamma   90.00
#
_symmetry.space_group_name_H-M   'P 1'
#
loop_
_entity.id
_entity.type
_entity.pdbx_description
1 polymer ?
#
loop_
_entity_poly.entity_id
_entity_poly.type
_entity_poly.pdbx_seq_one_letter_code
_entity_poly.pdbx_strand_id
1 'polypeptide(L)'
;MNKKFLINVCLLLTVYCAGFVNAKQSISIKTDGGQAKKNIIMTVRGPIKPGSFGKALPHEHILVDFIGADKTGTGRYDAKEVVSIMLPYLRELKNRGFTGFVDCSPAFLARDVKVLKRLSEQTGIHILTNTGCYGANNGKYLPEYVIAESADQLAARWTAEWENGIEGTGIYPGFIKTAVNPGALNDTDKKLIQAAAMTHLKTGLTIACHTGQAQAALAVLEIIRQQGVDPSTLIIVHANGIADPNVRIKIAAAGAWVELDGVNKNSIAQNVQFIKELMLAGLLNRTLVSQDAGWYNVGDEKGGQTDNKIRPFTAIADQLIPALKQAGLTNAQIRRLIVENPAKAYTVKVKKL
;
A
#
# COMPACT_ATOMS: atom_id res chain seq x y z
N MET A 1 -33.45 -52.05 69.53
CA MET A 1 -34.40 -50.93 69.67
C MET A 1 -33.69 -49.63 69.50
N ASN A 2 -34.27 -48.73 68.80
CA ASN A 2 -33.97 -47.35 68.53
C ASN A 2 -33.22 -47.06 67.21
N LYS A 3 -34.00 -46.63 66.27
CA LYS A 3 -33.66 -45.97 64.97
C LYS A 3 -33.13 -44.59 65.26
N LYS A 4 -32.02 -44.20 64.59
CA LYS A 4 -31.67 -42.83 64.48
C LYS A 4 -31.64 -42.44 62.97
N PHE A 5 -32.41 -41.37 62.67
CA PHE A 5 -32.54 -40.69 61.37
C PHE A 5 -31.24 -40.03 61.00
N LEU A 6 -30.78 -40.31 59.79
CA LEU A 6 -29.74 -39.49 59.13
C LEU A 6 -30.41 -38.51 58.17
N ILE A 7 -30.22 -37.23 58.44
CA ILE A 7 -30.61 -36.14 57.55
C ILE A 7 -29.42 -35.86 56.59
N ASN A 8 -29.63 -36.14 55.29
CA ASN A 8 -28.69 -35.75 54.24
C ASN A 8 -28.92 -34.28 53.87
N VAL A 9 -27.94 -33.45 54.17
CA VAL A 9 -27.86 -32.08 53.66
C VAL A 9 -27.07 -32.12 52.33
N CYS A 10 -27.77 -31.99 51.22
CA CYS A 10 -27.15 -31.77 49.93
C CYS A 10 -26.72 -30.29 49.82
N LEU A 11 -25.41 -30.04 49.86
CA LEU A 11 -24.81 -28.74 49.51
C LEU A 11 -24.70 -28.64 47.99
N LEU A 12 -25.56 -27.83 47.37
CA LEU A 12 -25.44 -27.47 45.94
C LEU A 12 -24.36 -26.40 45.81
N LEU A 13 -23.19 -26.79 45.32
CA LEU A 13 -22.17 -25.86 44.82
C LEU A 13 -22.54 -25.44 43.40
N THR A 14 -23.12 -24.25 43.25
CA THR A 14 -23.26 -23.58 41.95
C THR A 14 -21.91 -22.98 41.52
N VAL A 15 -21.24 -23.64 40.58
CA VAL A 15 -20.08 -23.10 39.91
C VAL A 15 -20.56 -22.05 38.90
N TYR A 16 -20.30 -20.77 39.20
CA TYR A 16 -20.46 -19.70 38.23
C TYR A 16 -19.30 -19.78 37.21
N CYS A 17 -19.56 -20.36 36.05
CA CYS A 17 -18.70 -20.17 34.87
C CYS A 17 -18.95 -18.77 34.30
N ALA A 18 -18.11 -17.83 34.67
CA ALA A 18 -18.03 -16.54 33.96
C ALA A 18 -17.49 -16.80 32.56
N GLY A 19 -18.38 -16.91 31.59
CA GLY A 19 -18.03 -16.94 30.17
C GLY A 19 -17.48 -15.61 29.76
N PHE A 20 -16.16 -15.54 29.48
CA PHE A 20 -15.58 -14.44 28.74
C PHE A 20 -16.13 -14.49 27.32
N VAL A 21 -17.16 -13.71 27.06
CA VAL A 21 -17.59 -13.40 25.69
C VAL A 21 -16.57 -12.46 25.10
N ASN A 22 -15.63 -13.02 24.33
CA ASN A 22 -14.80 -12.23 23.42
C ASN A 22 -15.74 -11.57 22.40
N ALA A 23 -16.06 -10.32 22.62
CA ALA A 23 -16.74 -9.49 21.64
C ALA A 23 -15.77 -9.31 20.45
N LYS A 24 -15.90 -10.19 19.45
CA LYS A 24 -15.40 -9.90 18.11
C LYS A 24 -16.11 -8.63 17.63
N GLN A 25 -15.44 -7.49 17.73
CA GLN A 25 -15.86 -6.31 17.01
C GLN A 25 -15.65 -6.60 15.51
N SER A 26 -16.60 -7.31 14.92
CA SER A 26 -16.77 -7.28 13.48
C SER A 26 -17.19 -5.86 13.14
N ILE A 27 -16.33 -5.13 12.44
CA ILE A 27 -16.72 -3.88 11.78
C ILE A 27 -17.68 -4.31 10.67
N SER A 28 -18.95 -4.47 11.04
CA SER A 28 -20.02 -4.65 10.07
C SER A 28 -20.12 -3.36 9.29
N ILE A 29 -19.54 -3.35 8.08
CA ILE A 29 -19.86 -2.35 7.07
C ILE A 29 -21.27 -2.70 6.60
N LYS A 30 -22.28 -2.33 7.40
CA LYS A 30 -23.68 -2.44 7.00
C LYS A 30 -23.83 -1.63 5.71
N THR A 31 -24.14 -2.33 4.63
CA THR A 31 -24.59 -1.74 3.38
C THR A 31 -26.05 -1.30 3.59
N ASP A 32 -26.24 -0.15 4.25
CA ASP A 32 -27.54 0.51 4.24
C ASP A 32 -27.76 1.09 2.84
N GLY A 33 -28.89 0.76 2.25
CA GLY A 33 -29.31 1.29 0.98
C GLY A 33 -29.34 2.81 0.99
N GLY A 34 -28.62 3.44 0.04
CA GLY A 34 -28.82 4.83 -0.34
C GLY A 34 -27.94 5.89 0.32
N GLN A 35 -27.04 5.58 1.28
CA GLN A 35 -26.06 6.56 1.75
C GLN A 35 -24.75 6.44 0.95
N ALA A 36 -24.30 7.57 0.39
CA ALA A 36 -23.00 7.68 -0.26
C ALA A 36 -21.91 7.10 0.66
N LYS A 37 -21.24 6.02 0.24
CA LYS A 37 -20.14 5.39 0.99
C LYS A 37 -19.16 6.48 1.38
N LYS A 38 -18.93 6.68 2.67
CA LYS A 38 -17.97 7.67 3.17
C LYS A 38 -16.61 7.37 2.56
N ASN A 39 -16.04 8.33 1.82
CA ASN A 39 -14.68 8.24 1.33
C ASN A 39 -13.73 8.07 2.53
N ILE A 40 -12.96 7.01 2.55
CA ILE A 40 -11.99 6.71 3.60
C ILE A 40 -10.62 6.43 2.99
N ILE A 41 -9.58 6.59 3.78
CA ILE A 41 -8.26 5.97 3.55
C ILE A 41 -8.11 4.90 4.64
N MET A 42 -7.84 3.65 4.22
CA MET A 42 -7.64 2.54 5.14
C MET A 42 -6.17 2.46 5.54
N THR A 43 -5.90 2.59 6.84
CA THR A 43 -4.55 2.48 7.41
C THR A 43 -4.42 1.21 8.25
N VAL A 44 -3.20 0.84 8.61
CA VAL A 44 -2.93 -0.29 9.51
C VAL A 44 -3.54 -0.14 10.91
N ARG A 45 -4.00 1.07 11.28
CA ARG A 45 -4.73 1.36 12.52
C ARG A 45 -6.24 1.56 12.32
N GLY A 46 -6.75 1.28 11.11
CA GLY A 46 -8.14 1.47 10.74
C GLY A 46 -8.37 2.68 9.84
N PRO A 47 -9.65 2.96 9.49
CA PRO A 47 -10.00 3.98 8.52
C PRO A 47 -9.83 5.40 9.07
N ILE A 48 -9.38 6.32 8.21
CA ILE A 48 -9.30 7.75 8.48
C ILE A 48 -10.04 8.55 7.40
N LYS A 49 -10.39 9.81 7.69
CA LYS A 49 -10.88 10.73 6.66
C LYS A 49 -9.72 11.11 5.72
N PRO A 50 -9.94 11.27 4.39
CA PRO A 50 -8.87 11.61 3.46
C PRO A 50 -8.09 12.87 3.85
N GLY A 51 -8.76 13.89 4.37
CA GLY A 51 -8.11 15.13 4.84
C GLY A 51 -7.17 14.94 6.03
N SER A 52 -7.27 13.83 6.77
CA SER A 52 -6.39 13.52 7.89
C SER A 52 -5.08 12.84 7.46
N PHE A 53 -4.93 12.45 6.18
CA PHE A 53 -3.71 11.80 5.70
C PHE A 53 -2.50 12.74 5.74
N GLY A 54 -2.71 14.02 5.46
CA GLY A 54 -1.71 15.08 5.55
C GLY A 54 -0.66 15.02 4.44
N LYS A 55 0.56 15.51 4.72
CA LYS A 55 1.69 15.31 3.81
C LYS A 55 2.03 13.83 3.77
N ALA A 56 2.12 13.25 2.58
CA ALA A 56 2.30 11.82 2.44
C ALA A 56 3.36 11.44 1.41
N LEU A 57 4.01 10.30 1.67
CA LEU A 57 4.85 9.59 0.73
C LEU A 57 4.05 8.41 0.17
N PRO A 58 3.66 8.45 -1.12
CA PRO A 58 2.77 7.45 -1.71
C PRO A 58 3.45 6.13 -2.10
N HIS A 59 4.78 6.01 -2.02
CA HIS A 59 5.50 4.79 -2.38
C HIS A 59 6.83 4.67 -1.64
N GLU A 60 6.83 3.87 -0.58
CA GLU A 60 8.02 3.58 0.23
C GLU A 60 7.99 2.13 0.73
N HIS A 61 9.07 1.69 1.39
CA HIS A 61 9.22 0.34 1.93
C HIS A 61 9.81 0.36 3.34
N ILE A 62 9.19 -0.35 4.27
CA ILE A 62 9.77 -0.60 5.59
C ILE A 62 10.67 -1.83 5.54
N LEU A 63 10.16 -2.93 5.02
CA LEU A 63 10.80 -4.23 5.03
C LEU A 63 10.69 -4.88 3.65
N VAL A 64 11.79 -5.48 3.19
CA VAL A 64 11.84 -6.23 1.94
C VAL A 64 12.63 -7.53 2.09
N ASP A 65 12.22 -8.57 1.36
CA ASP A 65 12.95 -9.83 1.24
C ASP A 65 13.00 -10.29 -0.22
N PHE A 66 14.15 -10.15 -0.83
CA PHE A 66 14.34 -10.46 -2.25
C PHE A 66 14.75 -11.94 -2.52
N ILE A 67 14.57 -12.83 -1.54
CA ILE A 67 14.99 -14.21 -1.71
C ILE A 67 14.12 -15.00 -2.70
N GLY A 68 12.81 -14.69 -2.77
CA GLY A 68 11.81 -15.36 -3.59
C GLY A 68 10.63 -15.87 -2.77
N ALA A 69 9.48 -16.08 -3.44
CA ALA A 69 8.22 -16.42 -2.77
C ALA A 69 8.26 -17.76 -2.02
N ASP A 70 9.03 -18.71 -2.51
CA ASP A 70 9.19 -20.05 -1.96
C ASP A 70 10.00 -20.10 -0.64
N LYS A 71 10.77 -19.05 -0.37
CA LYS A 71 11.72 -19.00 0.76
C LYS A 71 11.45 -17.88 1.74
N THR A 72 10.65 -16.86 1.35
CA THR A 72 10.36 -15.71 2.23
C THR A 72 9.39 -16.10 3.35
N GLY A 73 9.44 -15.37 4.46
CA GLY A 73 8.53 -15.58 5.58
C GLY A 73 8.99 -14.87 6.85
N THR A 74 8.05 -14.71 7.80
CA THR A 74 8.28 -14.00 9.06
C THR A 74 9.35 -14.62 9.98
N GLY A 75 9.75 -15.86 9.75
CA GLY A 75 10.84 -16.52 10.48
C GLY A 75 12.25 -16.09 10.04
N ARG A 76 12.38 -15.26 9.01
CA ARG A 76 13.66 -14.85 8.44
C ARG A 76 14.26 -13.57 9.06
N TYR A 77 13.52 -12.88 9.89
CA TYR A 77 13.94 -11.62 10.54
C TYR A 77 13.35 -11.50 11.94
N ASP A 78 13.95 -10.66 12.77
CA ASP A 78 13.36 -10.26 14.07
C ASP A 78 12.52 -8.99 13.88
N ALA A 79 11.20 -9.12 14.05
CA ALA A 79 10.26 -8.00 13.96
C ALA A 79 10.56 -6.86 14.96
N LYS A 80 11.17 -7.16 16.13
CA LYS A 80 11.56 -6.13 17.09
C LYS A 80 12.78 -5.36 16.59
N GLU A 81 13.72 -6.04 15.98
CA GLU A 81 14.90 -5.41 15.36
C GLU A 81 14.48 -4.51 14.19
N VAL A 82 13.61 -5.00 13.28
CA VAL A 82 13.07 -4.17 12.19
C VAL A 82 12.44 -2.89 12.72
N VAL A 83 11.58 -2.99 13.75
CA VAL A 83 10.95 -1.81 14.36
C VAL A 83 12.01 -0.88 14.96
N SER A 84 12.99 -1.40 15.70
CA SER A 84 14.04 -0.61 16.33
C SER A 84 14.87 0.17 15.32
N ILE A 85 15.22 -0.46 14.20
CA ILE A 85 16.04 0.14 13.15
C ILE A 85 15.24 1.14 12.30
N MET A 86 13.99 0.84 11.93
CA MET A 86 13.21 1.69 11.04
C MET A 86 12.53 2.87 11.76
N LEU A 87 12.32 2.77 13.06
CA LEU A 87 11.66 3.81 13.84
C LEU A 87 12.33 5.20 13.76
N PRO A 88 13.67 5.34 13.87
CA PRO A 88 14.36 6.63 13.69
C PRO A 88 14.06 7.27 12.33
N TYR A 89 14.09 6.50 11.23
CA TYR A 89 13.82 7.02 9.88
C TYR A 89 12.39 7.59 9.76
N LEU A 90 11.40 6.91 10.35
CA LEU A 90 10.02 7.42 10.37
C LEU A 90 9.85 8.63 11.30
N ARG A 91 10.58 8.71 12.43
CA ARG A 91 10.59 9.90 13.28
C ARG A 91 11.17 11.10 12.56
N GLU A 92 12.25 10.92 11.81
CA GLU A 92 12.83 11.99 10.98
C GLU A 92 11.84 12.48 9.91
N LEU A 93 11.12 11.57 9.26
CA LEU A 93 10.04 11.92 8.33
C LEU A 93 8.94 12.72 9.04
N LYS A 94 8.50 12.26 10.24
CA LYS A 94 7.49 12.95 11.05
C LYS A 94 7.91 14.35 11.45
N ASN A 95 9.19 14.55 11.83
CA ASN A 95 9.74 15.86 12.19
C ASN A 95 9.71 16.86 11.03
N ARG A 96 9.65 16.39 9.78
CA ARG A 96 9.45 17.20 8.57
C ARG A 96 7.96 17.44 8.25
N GLY A 97 7.07 17.02 9.14
CA GLY A 97 5.63 17.23 9.07
C GLY A 97 4.90 16.29 8.12
N PHE A 98 5.50 15.16 7.74
CA PHE A 98 4.81 14.11 7.00
C PHE A 98 4.04 13.22 7.98
N THR A 99 2.80 12.90 7.61
CA THR A 99 1.89 12.10 8.43
C THR A 99 1.27 10.92 7.69
N GLY A 100 1.42 10.86 6.37
CA GLY A 100 1.00 9.76 5.53
C GLY A 100 2.20 8.99 4.96
N PHE A 101 2.08 7.66 4.91
CA PHE A 101 3.10 6.75 4.40
C PHE A 101 2.43 5.54 3.76
N VAL A 102 2.83 5.20 2.54
CA VAL A 102 2.30 4.03 1.84
C VAL A 102 3.42 3.00 1.73
N ASP A 103 3.28 1.90 2.47
CA ASP A 103 4.20 0.76 2.36
C ASP A 103 3.81 -0.10 1.17
N CYS A 104 4.69 -0.16 0.17
CA CYS A 104 4.47 -0.85 -1.09
C CYS A 104 5.02 -2.28 -1.13
N SER A 105 5.53 -2.81 -0.01
CA SER A 105 5.97 -4.21 0.08
C SER A 105 4.76 -5.13 0.05
N PRO A 106 4.55 -5.96 -1.01
CA PRO A 106 3.44 -6.90 -1.06
C PRO A 106 3.75 -8.18 -0.28
N ALA A 107 2.75 -9.06 -0.16
CA ALA A 107 2.96 -10.44 0.30
C ALA A 107 4.11 -11.08 -0.48
N PHE A 108 4.88 -11.95 0.07
CA PHE A 108 6.06 -12.60 -0.53
C PHE A 108 7.25 -11.68 -0.89
N LEU A 109 7.15 -10.38 -0.55
CA LEU A 109 8.26 -9.43 -0.51
C LEU A 109 8.44 -8.83 0.90
N ALA A 110 8.07 -9.62 1.92
CA ALA A 110 8.13 -9.31 3.35
C ALA A 110 7.10 -8.26 3.84
N ARG A 111 5.87 -8.23 3.29
CA ARG A 111 4.78 -7.49 3.93
C ARG A 111 4.58 -7.99 5.37
N ASP A 112 4.84 -7.15 6.37
CA ASP A 112 4.54 -7.45 7.78
C ASP A 112 3.64 -6.36 8.38
N VAL A 113 2.35 -6.64 8.37
CA VAL A 113 1.34 -5.67 8.83
C VAL A 113 1.41 -5.39 10.34
N LYS A 114 1.99 -6.31 11.14
CA LYS A 114 2.17 -6.11 12.59
C LYS A 114 3.35 -5.15 12.86
N VAL A 115 4.44 -5.27 12.09
CA VAL A 115 5.56 -4.32 12.12
C VAL A 115 5.07 -2.94 11.71
N LEU A 116 4.34 -2.82 10.59
CA LEU A 116 3.78 -1.55 10.12
C LEU A 116 2.86 -0.91 11.16
N LYS A 117 1.96 -1.68 11.78
CA LYS A 117 1.07 -1.19 12.84
C LYS A 117 1.85 -0.67 14.03
N ARG A 118 2.86 -1.41 14.51
CA ARG A 118 3.70 -0.99 15.65
C ARG A 118 4.45 0.31 15.35
N LEU A 119 5.02 0.46 14.15
CA LEU A 119 5.68 1.70 13.72
C LEU A 119 4.70 2.86 13.62
N SER A 120 3.50 2.61 13.08
CA SER A 120 2.42 3.60 13.01
C SER A 120 1.97 4.08 14.39
N GLU A 121 1.84 3.18 15.36
CA GLU A 121 1.48 3.50 16.75
C GLU A 121 2.55 4.35 17.45
N GLN A 122 3.84 4.02 17.25
CA GLN A 122 4.95 4.73 17.90
C GLN A 122 5.27 6.09 17.29
N THR A 123 4.90 6.34 16.03
CA THR A 123 5.21 7.60 15.33
C THR A 123 3.99 8.49 15.14
N GLY A 124 2.79 7.93 15.22
CA GLY A 124 1.56 8.60 14.83
C GLY A 124 1.43 8.83 13.32
N ILE A 125 2.30 8.24 12.48
CA ILE A 125 2.19 8.28 11.02
C ILE A 125 1.08 7.31 10.59
N HIS A 126 0.23 7.73 9.67
CA HIS A 126 -0.80 6.92 9.03
C HIS A 126 -0.13 6.05 7.96
N ILE A 127 0.10 4.77 8.26
CA ILE A 127 0.73 3.82 7.33
C ILE A 127 -0.37 3.01 6.64
N LEU A 128 -0.30 2.92 5.30
CA LEU A 128 -1.09 2.02 4.49
C LEU A 128 -0.30 0.77 4.19
N THR A 129 -1.00 -0.37 4.14
CA THR A 129 -0.51 -1.65 3.61
C THR A 129 -1.37 -2.09 2.44
N ASN A 130 -1.02 -3.17 1.78
CA ASN A 130 -1.66 -3.58 0.53
C ASN A 130 -2.10 -5.04 0.53
N THR A 131 -2.94 -5.38 -0.45
CA THR A 131 -3.17 -6.74 -0.95
C THR A 131 -2.62 -6.86 -2.37
N GLY A 132 -2.59 -8.05 -2.93
CA GLY A 132 -2.08 -8.27 -4.28
C GLY A 132 -0.80 -9.06 -4.31
N CYS A 133 -0.22 -9.23 -5.52
CA CYS A 133 1.02 -9.98 -5.75
C CYS A 133 1.93 -9.25 -6.73
N TYR A 134 3.24 -9.44 -6.56
CA TYR A 134 4.28 -8.78 -7.35
C TYR A 134 4.77 -9.70 -8.48
N GLY A 135 4.31 -9.46 -9.73
CA GLY A 135 4.60 -10.29 -10.89
C GLY A 135 5.91 -9.99 -11.63
N ALA A 136 6.51 -8.82 -11.41
CA ALA A 136 7.76 -8.47 -12.06
C ALA A 136 8.94 -9.39 -11.64
N ASN A 137 10.09 -9.22 -12.29
CA ASN A 137 11.26 -10.06 -12.11
C ASN A 137 10.98 -11.53 -12.44
N ASN A 138 10.28 -11.75 -13.56
CA ASN A 138 9.91 -13.08 -14.10
C ASN A 138 9.16 -13.95 -13.08
N GLY A 139 8.32 -13.34 -12.25
CA GLY A 139 7.48 -14.06 -11.28
C GLY A 139 8.22 -14.60 -10.06
N LYS A 140 9.47 -14.22 -9.81
CA LYS A 140 10.28 -14.67 -8.66
C LYS A 140 9.56 -14.58 -7.31
N TYR A 141 8.67 -13.58 -7.18
CA TYR A 141 7.94 -13.30 -5.95
C TYR A 141 6.48 -13.77 -6.00
N LEU A 142 6.14 -14.63 -6.96
CA LEU A 142 4.83 -15.24 -7.06
C LEU A 142 4.85 -16.63 -6.43
N PRO A 143 4.00 -16.92 -5.45
CA PRO A 143 3.83 -18.27 -4.95
C PRO A 143 3.12 -19.15 -6.01
N GLU A 144 3.27 -20.46 -5.89
CA GLU A 144 2.77 -21.44 -6.86
C GLU A 144 1.27 -21.27 -7.18
N TYR A 145 0.45 -20.97 -6.16
CA TYR A 145 -0.98 -20.80 -6.38
C TYR A 145 -1.31 -19.67 -7.35
N VAL A 146 -0.48 -18.60 -7.42
CA VAL A 146 -0.71 -17.49 -8.36
C VAL A 146 -0.57 -17.96 -9.81
N ILE A 147 0.30 -18.94 -10.06
CA ILE A 147 0.45 -19.51 -11.39
C ILE A 147 -0.74 -20.42 -11.73
N ALA A 148 -1.19 -21.25 -10.77
CA ALA A 148 -2.26 -22.22 -10.95
C ALA A 148 -3.66 -21.61 -11.01
N GLU A 149 -3.94 -20.59 -10.22
CA GLU A 149 -5.27 -20.00 -10.07
C GLU A 149 -5.64 -19.03 -11.21
N SER A 150 -6.95 -18.92 -11.47
CA SER A 150 -7.51 -17.94 -12.40
C SER A 150 -7.49 -16.53 -11.81
N ALA A 151 -7.74 -15.50 -12.64
CA ALA A 151 -7.89 -14.12 -12.20
C ALA A 151 -9.02 -13.94 -11.17
N ASP A 152 -10.15 -14.66 -11.34
CA ASP A 152 -11.28 -14.64 -10.40
C ASP A 152 -10.90 -15.20 -9.02
N GLN A 153 -10.14 -16.30 -8.99
CA GLN A 153 -9.67 -16.91 -7.73
C GLN A 153 -8.70 -15.99 -7.00
N LEU A 154 -7.77 -15.37 -7.71
CA LEU A 154 -6.87 -14.36 -7.14
C LEU A 154 -7.64 -13.14 -6.62
N ALA A 155 -8.60 -12.63 -7.38
CA ALA A 155 -9.45 -11.52 -6.96
C ALA A 155 -10.29 -11.87 -5.73
N ALA A 156 -10.75 -13.13 -5.60
CA ALA A 156 -11.46 -13.59 -4.41
C ALA A 156 -10.55 -13.58 -3.16
N ARG A 157 -9.29 -14.03 -3.27
CA ARG A 157 -8.30 -13.96 -2.18
C ARG A 157 -8.05 -12.52 -1.72
N TRP A 158 -7.82 -11.61 -2.66
CA TRP A 158 -7.52 -10.20 -2.35
C TRP A 158 -8.74 -9.47 -1.78
N THR A 159 -9.94 -9.82 -2.26
CA THR A 159 -11.20 -9.33 -1.69
C THR A 159 -11.40 -9.85 -0.26
N ALA A 160 -11.06 -11.12 0.00
CA ALA A 160 -11.16 -11.68 1.35
C ALA A 160 -10.22 -11.00 2.36
N GLU A 161 -9.01 -10.55 1.96
CA GLU A 161 -8.16 -9.74 2.82
C GLU A 161 -8.80 -8.38 3.16
N TRP A 162 -9.55 -7.78 2.23
CA TRP A 162 -10.34 -6.56 2.49
C TRP A 162 -11.54 -6.79 3.40
N GLU A 163 -12.18 -7.94 3.31
CA GLU A 163 -13.38 -8.24 4.10
C GLU A 163 -13.06 -8.75 5.51
N ASN A 164 -12.01 -9.56 5.63
CA ASN A 164 -11.72 -10.32 6.84
C ASN A 164 -10.41 -9.87 7.55
N GLY A 165 -9.64 -8.98 6.92
CA GLY A 165 -8.31 -8.60 7.38
C GLY A 165 -7.22 -9.55 6.88
N ILE A 166 -6.00 -9.00 6.75
CA ILE A 166 -4.83 -9.71 6.28
C ILE A 166 -4.41 -10.76 7.32
N GLU A 167 -4.34 -12.02 6.92
CA GLU A 167 -3.82 -13.13 7.74
C GLU A 167 -4.46 -13.23 9.15
N GLY A 168 -5.73 -12.88 9.28
CA GLY A 168 -6.45 -12.92 10.55
C GLY A 168 -6.01 -11.90 11.61
N THR A 169 -5.21 -10.89 11.22
CA THR A 169 -4.68 -9.87 12.12
C THR A 169 -5.68 -8.77 12.48
N GLY A 170 -6.80 -8.67 11.76
CA GLY A 170 -7.74 -7.55 11.86
C GLY A 170 -7.19 -6.24 11.27
N ILE A 171 -6.09 -6.30 10.50
CA ILE A 171 -5.53 -5.18 9.75
C ILE A 171 -5.94 -5.33 8.29
N TYR A 172 -6.47 -4.27 7.70
CA TYR A 172 -7.05 -4.27 6.36
C TYR A 172 -6.14 -3.60 5.34
N PRO A 173 -6.09 -4.05 4.08
CA PRO A 173 -5.32 -3.40 3.03
C PRO A 173 -5.92 -2.03 2.68
N GLY A 174 -5.07 -1.05 2.40
CA GLY A 174 -5.49 0.29 1.93
C GLY A 174 -5.50 0.44 0.41
N PHE A 175 -4.86 -0.49 -0.31
CA PHE A 175 -4.76 -0.50 -1.78
C PHE A 175 -4.37 -1.89 -2.29
N ILE A 176 -4.37 -2.05 -3.62
CA ILE A 176 -3.91 -3.25 -4.31
C ILE A 176 -2.52 -2.94 -4.89
N LYS A 177 -1.49 -3.71 -4.50
CA LYS A 177 -0.17 -3.66 -5.12
C LYS A 177 0.02 -4.81 -6.07
N THR A 178 0.36 -4.51 -7.32
CA THR A 178 0.74 -5.51 -8.30
C THR A 178 1.96 -5.03 -9.09
N ALA A 179 2.50 -5.91 -9.92
CA ALA A 179 3.66 -5.61 -10.75
C ALA A 179 3.62 -6.44 -12.03
N VAL A 180 4.14 -5.88 -13.09
CA VAL A 180 4.32 -6.56 -14.37
C VAL A 180 5.77 -6.47 -14.83
N ASN A 181 6.19 -7.39 -15.68
CA ASN A 181 7.50 -7.34 -16.31
C ASN A 181 7.59 -6.18 -17.31
N PRO A 182 8.81 -5.67 -17.61
CA PRO A 182 8.99 -4.66 -18.64
C PRO A 182 8.67 -5.22 -20.02
N GLY A 183 8.20 -4.35 -20.94
CA GLY A 183 7.89 -4.71 -22.32
C GLY A 183 6.46 -5.22 -22.53
N ALA A 184 6.30 -6.23 -23.37
CA ALA A 184 5.01 -6.85 -23.65
C ALA A 184 4.56 -7.73 -22.47
N LEU A 185 3.30 -7.57 -22.06
CA LEU A 185 2.75 -8.34 -20.95
C LEU A 185 2.55 -9.81 -21.34
N ASN A 186 3.07 -10.72 -20.55
CA ASN A 186 2.80 -12.15 -20.66
C ASN A 186 1.42 -12.48 -20.02
N ASP A 187 0.99 -13.74 -20.09
CA ASP A 187 -0.34 -14.15 -19.60
C ASP A 187 -0.47 -14.04 -18.08
N THR A 188 0.62 -14.25 -17.33
CA THR A 188 0.63 -14.04 -15.88
C THR A 188 0.48 -12.55 -15.54
N ASP A 189 1.21 -11.67 -16.23
CA ASP A 189 1.08 -10.22 -16.07
C ASP A 189 -0.36 -9.77 -16.32
N LYS A 190 -0.96 -10.19 -17.44
CA LYS A 190 -2.36 -9.87 -17.80
C LYS A 190 -3.34 -10.38 -16.74
N LYS A 191 -3.16 -11.63 -16.27
CA LYS A 191 -3.99 -12.25 -15.23
C LYS A 191 -3.94 -11.45 -13.92
N LEU A 192 -2.77 -11.00 -13.49
CA LEU A 192 -2.62 -10.18 -12.28
C LEU A 192 -3.36 -8.83 -12.40
N ILE A 193 -3.30 -8.17 -13.56
CA ILE A 193 -4.00 -6.91 -13.78
C ILE A 193 -5.52 -7.13 -13.82
N GLN A 194 -6.02 -8.20 -14.44
CA GLN A 194 -7.43 -8.58 -14.42
C GLN A 194 -7.92 -8.83 -12.99
N ALA A 195 -7.16 -9.61 -12.20
CA ALA A 195 -7.49 -9.86 -10.81
C ALA A 195 -7.53 -8.55 -9.98
N ALA A 196 -6.59 -7.62 -10.21
CA ALA A 196 -6.58 -6.32 -9.56
C ALA A 196 -7.82 -5.48 -9.92
N ALA A 197 -8.22 -5.47 -11.20
CA ALA A 197 -9.43 -4.80 -11.66
C ALA A 197 -10.70 -5.37 -11.02
N MET A 198 -10.83 -6.69 -10.99
CA MET A 198 -11.97 -7.38 -10.35
C MET A 198 -12.03 -7.11 -8.84
N THR A 199 -10.87 -7.08 -8.17
CA THR A 199 -10.77 -6.72 -6.75
C THR A 199 -11.19 -5.28 -6.53
N HIS A 200 -10.72 -4.34 -7.37
CA HIS A 200 -11.14 -2.93 -7.31
C HIS A 200 -12.67 -2.79 -7.41
N LEU A 201 -13.29 -3.47 -8.38
CA LEU A 201 -14.76 -3.38 -8.61
C LEU A 201 -15.58 -3.88 -7.40
N LYS A 202 -15.02 -4.77 -6.58
CA LYS A 202 -15.67 -5.28 -5.36
C LYS A 202 -15.38 -4.39 -4.15
N THR A 203 -14.15 -3.90 -4.01
CA THR A 203 -13.65 -3.27 -2.78
C THR A 203 -13.56 -1.74 -2.84
N GLY A 204 -13.33 -1.19 -4.03
CA GLY A 204 -13.01 0.23 -4.24
C GLY A 204 -11.55 0.60 -3.96
N LEU A 205 -10.68 -0.38 -3.70
CA LEU A 205 -9.25 -0.16 -3.46
C LEU A 205 -8.54 0.33 -4.72
N THR A 206 -7.67 1.31 -4.58
CA THR A 206 -6.82 1.81 -5.68
C THR A 206 -5.81 0.75 -6.10
N ILE A 207 -5.51 0.67 -7.39
CA ILE A 207 -4.53 -0.25 -7.96
C ILE A 207 -3.20 0.50 -8.18
N ALA A 208 -2.13 0.09 -7.50
CA ALA A 208 -0.77 0.58 -7.75
C ALA A 208 0.03 -0.52 -8.47
N CYS A 209 0.39 -0.27 -9.72
CA CYS A 209 1.05 -1.25 -10.56
C CYS A 209 2.48 -0.81 -10.91
N HIS A 210 3.48 -1.59 -10.47
CA HIS A 210 4.87 -1.48 -10.91
C HIS A 210 4.95 -1.79 -12.42
N THR A 211 5.43 -0.84 -13.21
CA THR A 211 5.54 -0.99 -14.67
C THR A 211 6.92 -0.64 -15.22
N GLY A 212 7.51 0.45 -14.75
CA GLY A 212 8.84 0.93 -15.08
C GLY A 212 9.07 1.36 -16.53
N GLN A 213 8.23 0.94 -17.51
CA GLN A 213 8.42 1.21 -18.93
C GLN A 213 7.10 1.56 -19.65
N ALA A 214 7.22 2.33 -20.72
CA ALA A 214 6.10 2.86 -21.51
C ALA A 214 5.16 1.76 -22.04
N GLN A 215 5.73 0.71 -22.66
CA GLN A 215 4.93 -0.37 -23.26
C GLN A 215 4.09 -1.10 -22.23
N ALA A 216 4.67 -1.50 -21.10
CA ALA A 216 3.97 -2.16 -20.02
C ALA A 216 2.90 -1.24 -19.40
N ALA A 217 3.23 0.04 -19.14
CA ALA A 217 2.31 1.01 -18.57
C ALA A 217 1.06 1.22 -19.44
N LEU A 218 1.23 1.36 -20.76
CA LEU A 218 0.11 1.51 -21.71
C LEU A 218 -0.72 0.24 -21.81
N ALA A 219 -0.10 -0.94 -21.79
CA ALA A 219 -0.81 -2.21 -21.81
C ALA A 219 -1.62 -2.44 -20.53
N VAL A 220 -1.08 -2.10 -19.35
CA VAL A 220 -1.82 -2.14 -18.08
C VAL A 220 -3.02 -1.20 -18.11
N LEU A 221 -2.85 0.04 -18.57
CA LEU A 221 -3.93 1.02 -18.70
C LEU A 221 -5.06 0.50 -19.61
N GLU A 222 -4.70 -0.16 -20.70
CA GLU A 222 -5.67 -0.73 -21.64
C GLU A 222 -6.46 -1.88 -21.00
N ILE A 223 -5.82 -2.82 -20.30
CA ILE A 223 -6.51 -3.91 -19.60
C ILE A 223 -7.47 -3.36 -18.56
N ILE A 224 -7.07 -2.36 -17.76
CA ILE A 224 -7.94 -1.72 -16.76
C ILE A 224 -9.23 -1.17 -17.42
N ARG A 225 -9.11 -0.52 -18.57
CA ARG A 225 -10.25 -0.03 -19.35
C ARG A 225 -11.13 -1.16 -19.87
N GLN A 226 -10.53 -2.20 -20.44
CA GLN A 226 -11.27 -3.38 -20.92
C GLN A 226 -12.03 -4.10 -19.80
N GLN A 227 -11.54 -4.04 -18.57
CA GLN A 227 -12.24 -4.54 -17.39
C GLN A 227 -13.33 -3.59 -16.86
N GLY A 228 -13.62 -2.48 -17.55
CA GLY A 228 -14.64 -1.50 -17.15
C GLY A 228 -14.29 -0.68 -15.93
N VAL A 229 -13.00 -0.53 -15.63
CA VAL A 229 -12.50 0.24 -14.47
C VAL A 229 -12.03 1.62 -14.91
N ASP A 230 -12.49 2.67 -14.21
CA ASP A 230 -12.05 4.05 -14.43
C ASP A 230 -10.54 4.17 -14.17
N PRO A 231 -9.73 4.59 -15.17
CA PRO A 231 -8.30 4.78 -15.02
C PRO A 231 -7.89 5.65 -13.82
N SER A 232 -8.75 6.50 -13.32
CA SER A 232 -8.45 7.33 -12.13
C SER A 232 -8.23 6.53 -10.84
N THR A 233 -8.39 5.22 -10.89
CA THR A 233 -8.08 4.28 -9.81
C THR A 233 -6.75 3.57 -9.98
N LEU A 234 -6.07 3.79 -11.11
CA LEU A 234 -4.79 3.19 -11.44
C LEU A 234 -3.65 4.16 -11.17
N ILE A 235 -2.64 3.69 -10.45
CA ILE A 235 -1.34 4.35 -10.29
C ILE A 235 -0.32 3.59 -11.15
N ILE A 236 0.26 4.28 -12.12
CA ILE A 236 1.42 3.79 -12.89
C ILE A 236 2.67 4.12 -12.08
N VAL A 237 3.19 3.10 -11.42
CA VAL A 237 4.35 3.16 -10.53
C VAL A 237 5.63 3.16 -11.37
N HIS A 238 6.67 3.85 -10.91
CA HIS A 238 7.96 4.05 -11.58
C HIS A 238 7.85 4.73 -12.95
N ALA A 239 6.90 5.64 -13.11
CA ALA A 239 6.72 6.39 -14.35
C ALA A 239 7.92 7.31 -14.69
N ASN A 240 8.83 7.53 -13.75
CA ASN A 240 10.14 8.14 -14.00
C ASN A 240 11.04 7.29 -14.93
N GLY A 241 10.78 5.99 -15.06
CA GLY A 241 11.43 5.11 -16.06
C GLY A 241 10.87 5.24 -17.48
N ILE A 242 9.75 5.95 -17.69
CA ILE A 242 9.18 6.23 -19.00
C ILE A 242 9.92 7.42 -19.60
N ALA A 243 10.76 7.19 -20.63
CA ALA A 243 11.61 8.23 -21.22
C ALA A 243 10.80 9.29 -22.00
N ASP A 244 9.78 8.88 -22.77
CA ASP A 244 8.96 9.78 -23.58
C ASP A 244 7.96 10.57 -22.72
N PRO A 245 8.07 11.91 -22.62
CA PRO A 245 7.11 12.72 -21.88
C PRO A 245 5.68 12.63 -22.42
N ASN A 246 5.49 12.40 -23.72
CA ASN A 246 4.15 12.26 -24.30
C ASN A 246 3.42 11.05 -23.77
N VAL A 247 4.12 9.98 -23.44
CA VAL A 247 3.52 8.78 -22.83
C VAL A 247 3.06 9.08 -21.40
N ARG A 248 3.87 9.78 -20.59
CA ARG A 248 3.45 10.21 -19.23
C ARG A 248 2.22 11.11 -19.31
N ILE A 249 2.21 12.07 -20.23
CA ILE A 249 1.06 12.97 -20.49
C ILE A 249 -0.16 12.17 -20.91
N LYS A 250 -0.04 11.22 -21.85
CA LYS A 250 -1.13 10.35 -22.31
C LYS A 250 -1.74 9.54 -21.17
N ILE A 251 -0.91 8.96 -20.30
CA ILE A 251 -1.37 8.20 -19.13
C ILE A 251 -2.16 9.11 -18.16
N ALA A 252 -1.62 10.28 -17.84
CA ALA A 252 -2.26 11.23 -16.94
C ALA A 252 -3.56 11.81 -17.53
N ALA A 253 -3.57 12.12 -18.84
CA ALA A 253 -4.74 12.60 -19.57
C ALA A 253 -5.87 11.56 -19.64
N ALA A 254 -5.51 10.27 -19.67
CA ALA A 254 -6.46 9.18 -19.57
C ALA A 254 -7.11 9.04 -18.18
N GLY A 255 -6.63 9.82 -17.18
CA GLY A 255 -7.12 9.83 -15.82
C GLY A 255 -6.28 9.06 -14.82
N ALA A 256 -5.33 8.22 -15.25
CA ALA A 256 -4.46 7.47 -14.35
C ALA A 256 -3.45 8.38 -13.62
N TRP A 257 -2.94 7.89 -12.50
CA TRP A 257 -1.87 8.58 -11.78
C TRP A 257 -0.51 8.22 -12.36
N VAL A 258 0.32 9.24 -12.57
CA VAL A 258 1.74 9.11 -12.93
C VAL A 258 2.54 9.25 -11.64
N GLU A 259 3.18 8.18 -11.18
CA GLU A 259 3.98 8.19 -9.96
C GLU A 259 5.47 8.31 -10.29
N LEU A 260 6.05 9.41 -9.84
CA LEU A 260 7.47 9.74 -9.94
C LEU A 260 8.12 9.42 -8.60
N ASP A 261 8.46 8.17 -8.39
CA ASP A 261 8.92 7.63 -7.11
C ASP A 261 10.43 7.42 -7.02
N GLY A 262 11.16 7.79 -8.06
CA GLY A 262 12.63 7.71 -8.09
C GLY A 262 13.33 8.94 -7.50
N VAL A 263 12.71 9.68 -6.55
CA VAL A 263 13.33 10.90 -6.01
C VAL A 263 14.46 10.56 -5.05
N ASN A 264 15.66 10.96 -5.40
CA ASN A 264 16.87 10.85 -4.57
C ASN A 264 17.84 12.00 -4.91
N LYS A 265 18.93 12.14 -4.15
CA LYS A 265 19.91 13.23 -4.31
C LYS A 265 20.44 13.41 -5.75
N ASN A 266 20.48 12.35 -6.55
CA ASN A 266 21.03 12.38 -7.91
C ASN A 266 19.95 12.63 -8.98
N SER A 267 18.67 12.57 -8.65
CA SER A 267 17.55 12.65 -9.59
C SER A 267 16.67 13.90 -9.43
N ILE A 268 17.02 14.83 -8.53
CA ILE A 268 16.21 16.01 -8.22
C ILE A 268 15.90 16.82 -9.48
N ALA A 269 16.90 17.19 -10.27
CA ALA A 269 16.71 18.01 -11.48
C ALA A 269 15.80 17.32 -12.50
N GLN A 270 15.95 16.02 -12.69
CA GLN A 270 15.12 15.23 -13.59
C GLN A 270 13.66 15.17 -13.10
N ASN A 271 13.43 14.94 -11.81
CA ASN A 271 12.07 14.92 -11.26
C ASN A 271 11.40 16.30 -11.33
N VAL A 272 12.14 17.40 -11.11
CA VAL A 272 11.63 18.76 -11.32
C VAL A 272 11.17 18.94 -12.77
N GLN A 273 11.97 18.47 -13.74
CA GLN A 273 11.61 18.53 -15.16
C GLN A 273 10.32 17.75 -15.44
N PHE A 274 10.21 16.50 -15.01
CA PHE A 274 9.00 15.67 -15.21
C PHE A 274 7.75 16.31 -14.61
N ILE A 275 7.86 16.86 -13.39
CA ILE A 275 6.76 17.56 -12.74
C ILE A 275 6.35 18.81 -13.53
N LYS A 276 7.32 19.59 -14.07
CA LYS A 276 7.03 20.75 -14.91
C LYS A 276 6.34 20.38 -16.23
N GLU A 277 6.76 19.29 -16.87
CA GLU A 277 6.10 18.77 -18.08
C GLU A 277 4.63 18.46 -17.82
N LEU A 278 4.33 17.72 -16.76
CA LEU A 278 2.96 17.40 -16.38
C LEU A 278 2.16 18.65 -15.92
N MET A 279 2.81 19.58 -15.26
CA MET A 279 2.20 20.86 -14.86
C MET A 279 1.82 21.70 -16.08
N LEU A 280 2.70 21.85 -17.06
CA LEU A 280 2.45 22.60 -18.29
C LEU A 280 1.33 21.98 -19.13
N ALA A 281 1.20 20.65 -19.09
CA ALA A 281 0.08 19.91 -19.69
C ALA A 281 -1.24 20.02 -18.89
N GLY A 282 -1.28 20.73 -17.75
CA GLY A 282 -2.47 20.84 -16.89
C GLY A 282 -2.75 19.59 -16.04
N LEU A 283 -1.78 18.66 -15.94
CA LEU A 283 -1.95 17.33 -15.35
C LEU A 283 -1.27 17.16 -13.99
N LEU A 284 -0.92 18.25 -13.32
CA LEU A 284 -0.33 18.19 -11.98
C LEU A 284 -1.25 17.48 -10.97
N ASN A 285 -2.56 17.51 -11.19
CA ASN A 285 -3.57 16.84 -10.38
C ASN A 285 -3.65 15.31 -10.61
N ARG A 286 -2.77 14.76 -11.44
CA ARG A 286 -2.58 13.32 -11.71
C ARG A 286 -1.14 12.87 -11.46
N THR A 287 -0.37 13.67 -10.74
CA THR A 287 1.05 13.40 -10.45
C THR A 287 1.23 13.05 -8.98
N LEU A 288 1.90 11.94 -8.71
CA LEU A 288 2.38 11.54 -7.39
C LEU A 288 3.90 11.61 -7.35
N VAL A 289 4.48 11.91 -6.18
CA VAL A 289 5.93 11.98 -5.99
C VAL A 289 6.34 11.22 -4.74
N SER A 290 7.33 10.32 -4.86
CA SER A 290 7.85 9.52 -3.76
C SER A 290 9.33 9.18 -3.97
N GLN A 291 9.89 8.30 -3.16
CA GLN A 291 11.32 8.04 -3.13
C GLN A 291 11.67 6.59 -3.40
N ASP A 292 10.69 5.68 -3.22
CA ASP A 292 10.91 4.23 -3.25
C ASP A 292 12.10 3.87 -2.33
N ALA A 293 12.07 4.39 -1.11
CA ALA A 293 13.16 4.37 -0.16
C ALA A 293 12.86 3.49 1.06
N GLY A 294 13.78 3.52 2.04
CA GLY A 294 13.79 2.65 3.19
C GLY A 294 14.55 1.37 2.91
N TRP A 295 13.86 0.25 2.96
CA TRP A 295 14.36 -1.08 2.65
C TRP A 295 15.27 -1.65 3.73
N TYR A 296 14.67 -1.96 4.92
CA TYR A 296 15.29 -2.99 5.75
C TYR A 296 15.28 -4.28 4.92
N ASN A 297 16.44 -4.70 4.41
CA ASN A 297 16.55 -5.85 3.53
C ASN A 297 16.87 -7.11 4.34
N VAL A 298 15.97 -8.08 4.34
CA VAL A 298 16.17 -9.36 5.02
C VAL A 298 17.38 -10.10 4.41
N GLY A 299 18.29 -10.53 5.26
CA GLY A 299 19.53 -11.17 4.85
C GLY A 299 20.76 -10.26 4.87
N ASP A 300 20.58 -8.95 4.89
CA ASP A 300 21.67 -8.01 5.20
C ASP A 300 21.82 -7.85 6.72
N GLU A 301 23.05 -7.62 7.19
CA GLU A 301 23.29 -7.37 8.62
C GLU A 301 22.52 -6.14 9.09
N LYS A 302 21.68 -6.29 10.12
CA LYS A 302 20.76 -5.26 10.61
C LYS A 302 19.96 -4.59 9.49
N GLY A 303 19.53 -5.40 8.52
CA GLY A 303 18.76 -4.94 7.37
C GLY A 303 19.51 -3.98 6.44
N GLY A 304 20.84 -3.94 6.50
CA GLY A 304 21.69 -3.04 5.74
C GLY A 304 21.98 -1.70 6.42
N GLN A 305 21.62 -1.53 7.70
CA GLN A 305 21.93 -0.32 8.46
C GLN A 305 23.44 -0.11 8.60
N THR A 306 24.20 -1.16 8.89
CA THR A 306 25.65 -1.13 9.05
C THR A 306 26.38 -0.62 7.81
N ASP A 307 25.87 -0.91 6.64
CA ASP A 307 26.44 -0.53 5.35
C ASP A 307 25.81 0.75 4.76
N ASN A 308 24.99 1.48 5.52
CA ASN A 308 24.22 2.64 5.06
C ASN A 308 23.37 2.38 3.82
N LYS A 309 22.85 1.14 3.66
CA LYS A 309 21.99 0.75 2.53
C LYS A 309 20.53 1.19 2.71
N ILE A 310 20.08 1.39 3.97
CA ILE A 310 18.73 1.89 4.24
C ILE A 310 18.66 3.35 3.81
N ARG A 311 17.81 3.66 2.84
CA ARG A 311 17.65 5.00 2.31
C ARG A 311 16.69 5.82 3.18
N PRO A 312 17.08 7.05 3.65
CA PRO A 312 16.19 7.92 4.41
C PRO A 312 14.96 8.37 3.63
N PHE A 313 13.85 8.61 4.34
CA PHE A 313 12.58 9.08 3.77
C PHE A 313 12.50 10.61 3.63
N THR A 314 13.62 11.29 3.45
CA THR A 314 13.66 12.76 3.61
C THR A 314 13.94 13.54 2.33
N ALA A 315 14.30 12.88 1.21
CA ALA A 315 14.69 13.56 -0.01
C ALA A 315 13.58 14.46 -0.61
N ILE A 316 12.30 14.07 -0.46
CA ILE A 316 11.19 14.93 -0.87
C ILE A 316 11.17 16.23 -0.06
N ALA A 317 11.28 16.14 1.26
CA ALA A 317 11.22 17.28 2.16
C ALA A 317 12.45 18.19 2.01
N ASP A 318 13.63 17.58 2.03
CA ASP A 318 14.89 18.30 2.18
C ASP A 318 15.46 18.79 0.83
N GLN A 319 15.08 18.15 -0.28
CA GLN A 319 15.68 18.42 -1.59
C GLN A 319 14.65 18.76 -2.67
N LEU A 320 13.63 17.91 -2.90
CA LEU A 320 12.69 18.14 -4.00
C LEU A 320 11.82 19.39 -3.75
N ILE A 321 11.25 19.56 -2.57
CA ILE A 321 10.40 20.74 -2.28
C ILE A 321 11.16 22.05 -2.44
N PRO A 322 12.39 22.22 -1.90
CA PRO A 322 13.20 23.41 -2.20
C PRO A 322 13.46 23.62 -3.69
N ALA A 323 13.83 22.57 -4.43
CA ALA A 323 14.09 22.64 -5.86
C ALA A 323 12.84 23.02 -6.68
N LEU A 324 11.67 22.51 -6.34
CA LEU A 324 10.39 22.90 -6.96
C LEU A 324 10.07 24.39 -6.73
N LYS A 325 10.34 24.91 -5.53
CA LYS A 325 10.19 26.35 -5.24
C LYS A 325 11.15 27.19 -6.10
N GLN A 326 12.39 26.80 -6.18
CA GLN A 326 13.38 27.47 -7.05
C GLN A 326 12.98 27.41 -8.53
N ALA A 327 12.33 26.32 -8.97
CA ALA A 327 11.81 26.15 -10.31
C ALA A 327 10.49 26.92 -10.57
N GLY A 328 9.98 27.68 -9.59
CA GLY A 328 8.82 28.55 -9.71
C GLY A 328 7.46 27.94 -9.35
N LEU A 329 7.41 26.73 -8.79
CA LEU A 329 6.16 26.15 -8.32
C LEU A 329 5.66 26.87 -7.06
N THR A 330 4.38 27.19 -7.05
CA THR A 330 3.71 27.81 -5.91
C THR A 330 3.51 26.83 -4.75
N ASN A 331 3.32 27.37 -3.53
CA ASN A 331 3.00 26.53 -2.38
C ASN A 331 1.72 25.69 -2.59
N ALA A 332 0.72 26.21 -3.33
CA ALA A 332 -0.49 25.48 -3.66
C ALA A 332 -0.22 24.28 -4.58
N GLN A 333 0.66 24.43 -5.59
CA GLN A 333 1.07 23.34 -6.47
C GLN A 333 1.86 22.28 -5.73
N ILE A 334 2.79 22.69 -4.85
CA ILE A 334 3.55 21.75 -4.01
C ILE A 334 2.60 21.02 -3.04
N ARG A 335 1.69 21.74 -2.37
CA ARG A 335 0.67 21.13 -1.52
C ARG A 335 -0.16 20.10 -2.27
N ARG A 336 -0.51 20.38 -3.53
CA ARG A 336 -1.22 19.42 -4.39
C ARG A 336 -0.46 18.11 -4.53
N LEU A 337 0.84 18.16 -4.81
CA LEU A 337 1.68 16.98 -5.00
C LEU A 337 1.81 16.12 -3.74
N ILE A 338 1.99 16.75 -2.57
CA ILE A 338 2.37 16.03 -1.34
C ILE A 338 1.23 15.86 -0.33
N VAL A 339 0.05 16.48 -0.55
CA VAL A 339 -1.10 16.38 0.35
C VAL A 339 -2.35 15.92 -0.39
N GLU A 340 -2.76 16.69 -1.42
CA GLU A 340 -4.08 16.50 -2.04
C GLU A 340 -4.11 15.27 -2.95
N ASN A 341 -3.09 15.11 -3.78
CA ASN A 341 -3.00 13.99 -4.72
C ASN A 341 -2.87 12.64 -3.99
N PRO A 342 -1.94 12.44 -3.02
CA PRO A 342 -1.89 11.18 -2.27
C PRO A 342 -3.21 10.84 -1.57
N ALA A 343 -3.84 11.82 -0.90
CA ALA A 343 -5.13 11.60 -0.27
C ALA A 343 -6.22 11.19 -1.27
N LYS A 344 -6.25 11.83 -2.45
CA LYS A 344 -7.22 11.51 -3.52
C LYS A 344 -6.95 10.16 -4.17
N ALA A 345 -5.68 9.82 -4.41
CA ALA A 345 -5.27 8.57 -5.03
C ALA A 345 -5.64 7.36 -4.17
N TYR A 346 -5.39 7.43 -2.86
CA TYR A 346 -5.62 6.31 -1.93
C TYR A 346 -6.98 6.34 -1.22
N THR A 347 -7.88 7.25 -1.61
CA THR A 347 -9.27 7.23 -1.14
C THR A 347 -10.02 6.05 -1.75
N VAL A 348 -10.53 5.17 -0.90
CA VAL A 348 -11.27 3.97 -1.29
C VAL A 348 -12.65 4.35 -1.83
N LYS A 349 -12.94 3.99 -3.07
CA LYS A 349 -14.24 4.12 -3.72
C LYS A 349 -14.30 3.32 -5.01
N VAL A 350 -15.37 2.58 -5.22
CA VAL A 350 -15.60 1.87 -6.48
C VAL A 350 -15.80 2.90 -7.60
N LYS A 351 -15.04 2.77 -8.67
CA LYS A 351 -15.16 3.56 -9.89
C LYS A 351 -15.25 2.67 -11.11
N LYS A 352 -16.35 2.83 -11.84
CA LYS A 352 -16.60 2.19 -13.15
C LYS A 352 -16.52 3.24 -14.26
N LEU A 353 -16.18 2.80 -15.47
CA LEU A 353 -16.33 3.60 -16.70
C LEU A 353 -17.80 3.87 -16.99
#